data_e35d2059cec880022df23276aa02fce2
#
_entry.id   e35d2059cec880022df23276aa02fce2
#
_cell.length_a   1.000
_cell.length_b   1.000
_cell.length_c   1.000
_cell.angle_alpha   90.00
_cell.angle_beta   90.00
_cell.angle_gamma   90.00
#
_symmetry.space_group_name_H-M   'P 1'
#
loop_
_entity.id
_entity.type
_entity.pdbx_description
1 polymer ?
#
loop_
_entity_poly.entity_id
_entity_poly.type
_entity_poly.pdbx_seq_one_letter_code
_entity_poly.pdbx_strand_id
1 'polypeptide(L)'
;MHAPFHVPKPYMEKYRGKFDQGWDKQREETFARQKQLGVIPQDAQLTERPSEIPAWDALSADEKRVGARLMEAYAGFADHTDVQVGRIVDALQDMGALDNTLFLYILGDNGASAEGGPNGALNEIAALNGIVQSAAEILPHLDEIGDPMTYCHYPVGWAHAMDTPYQWTKQVASHWGGTRNGMIVHWPAGIKAKGEIRNQWCHVIDIVPTILERAKLPTPEFVHGIQQQPIEGSSIAYSFDDAKAAERHTTQYFEMFANRGIYHEGWTACTKHSTGIVNLTRSSRPPWPLSLERGQPYRRAKDFSAPNRRATDGRRIPPLLKLTMPLQILLVAVEVRADLKPDPIGIKK
;
A
#
# COMPACT_ATOMS: atom_id res chain seq x y z
N MET A 1 7.79 2.53 -1.54
CA MET A 1 9.23 2.77 -1.34
C MET A 1 9.76 1.82 -0.30
N HIS A 2 10.95 1.28 -0.49
CA HIS A 2 11.53 0.23 0.33
C HIS A 2 13.04 0.46 0.49
N ALA A 3 13.70 -0.26 1.40
CA ALA A 3 15.15 -0.27 1.51
C ALA A 3 15.83 -0.67 0.18
N PRO A 4 17.03 -0.18 -0.09
CA PRO A 4 17.82 0.74 0.75
C PRO A 4 17.34 2.20 0.65
N PHE A 5 17.43 2.93 1.76
CA PHE A 5 17.08 4.36 1.80
C PHE A 5 18.26 5.24 1.35
N HIS A 6 18.78 4.99 0.15
CA HIS A 6 19.83 5.84 -0.41
C HIS A 6 19.24 7.21 -0.75
N VAL A 7 19.63 8.22 -0.01
CA VAL A 7 19.04 9.55 -0.11
C VAL A 7 20.11 10.63 -0.10
N PRO A 8 20.05 11.63 -1.00
CA PRO A 8 20.97 12.76 -0.94
C PRO A 8 20.84 13.50 0.40
N LYS A 9 21.95 13.79 1.05
CA LYS A 9 22.01 14.44 2.38
C LYS A 9 21.07 15.65 2.54
N PRO A 10 20.94 16.58 1.57
CA PRO A 10 20.05 17.72 1.70
C PRO A 10 18.58 17.34 1.94
N TYR A 11 18.11 16.22 1.36
CA TYR A 11 16.74 15.74 1.60
C TYR A 11 16.56 15.19 3.01
N MET A 12 17.52 14.41 3.50
CA MET A 12 17.46 13.85 4.84
C MET A 12 17.53 14.97 5.90
N GLU A 13 18.36 15.97 5.70
CA GLU A 13 18.56 17.09 6.65
C GLU A 13 17.31 17.97 6.81
N LYS A 14 16.40 18.01 5.83
CA LYS A 14 15.09 18.66 5.99
C LYS A 14 14.28 18.07 7.15
N TYR A 15 14.52 16.82 7.48
CA TYR A 15 13.75 16.05 8.47
C TYR A 15 14.47 15.90 9.80
N ARG A 16 15.65 16.50 9.97
CA ARG A 16 16.41 16.44 11.23
C ARG A 16 15.56 16.90 12.40
N GLY A 17 15.43 16.04 13.43
CA GLY A 17 14.65 16.27 14.65
C GLY A 17 13.12 16.25 14.45
N LYS A 18 12.62 15.92 13.26
CA LYS A 18 11.16 15.90 13.02
C LYS A 18 10.46 14.67 13.59
N PHE A 19 11.23 13.68 14.03
CA PHE A 19 10.70 12.39 14.51
C PHE A 19 11.07 12.12 15.97
N ASP A 20 11.61 13.10 16.68
CA ASP A 20 12.01 12.98 18.09
C ASP A 20 10.81 12.74 19.02
N GLN A 21 9.60 13.17 18.61
CA GLN A 21 8.35 12.92 19.35
C GLN A 21 7.92 11.44 19.31
N GLY A 22 8.49 10.64 18.41
CA GLY A 22 8.24 9.21 18.29
C GLY A 22 6.97 8.80 17.54
N TRP A 23 6.88 7.50 17.29
CA TRP A 23 5.84 6.93 16.44
C TRP A 23 4.43 6.95 17.05
N ASP A 24 4.28 6.85 18.37
CA ASP A 24 2.95 6.92 18.99
C ASP A 24 2.35 8.32 18.79
N LYS A 25 3.13 9.37 19.05
CA LYS A 25 2.70 10.75 18.83
C LYS A 25 2.48 11.08 17.36
N GLN A 26 3.40 10.63 16.50
CA GLN A 26 3.25 10.79 15.05
C GLN A 26 1.95 10.14 14.54
N ARG A 27 1.59 8.97 15.08
CA ARG A 27 0.35 8.27 14.73
C ARG A 27 -0.88 9.08 15.11
N GLU A 28 -0.93 9.66 16.30
CA GLU A 28 -2.01 10.54 16.76
C GLU A 28 -2.16 11.78 15.86
N GLU A 29 -1.04 12.44 15.54
CA GLU A 29 -1.02 13.64 14.69
C GLU A 29 -1.48 13.33 13.26
N THR A 30 -1.01 12.22 12.71
CA THR A 30 -1.45 11.73 11.39
C THR A 30 -2.95 11.46 11.37
N PHE A 31 -3.47 10.79 12.40
CA PHE A 31 -4.89 10.49 12.52
C PHE A 31 -5.76 11.76 12.62
N ALA A 32 -5.33 12.72 13.43
CA ALA A 32 -6.02 14.01 13.55
C ALA A 32 -6.04 14.76 12.21
N ARG A 33 -4.92 14.76 11.49
CA ARG A 33 -4.80 15.38 10.17
C ARG A 33 -5.67 14.66 9.13
N GLN A 34 -5.74 13.34 9.15
CA GLN A 34 -6.59 12.56 8.24
C GLN A 34 -8.07 12.93 8.41
N LYS A 35 -8.54 13.12 9.64
CA LYS A 35 -9.90 13.65 9.93
C LYS A 35 -10.09 15.05 9.40
N GLN A 36 -9.15 15.95 9.66
CA GLN A 36 -9.20 17.33 9.20
C GLN A 36 -9.29 17.43 7.67
N LEU A 37 -8.55 16.57 6.96
CA LEU A 37 -8.55 16.49 5.49
C LEU A 37 -9.77 15.74 4.93
N GLY A 38 -10.57 15.07 5.77
CA GLY A 38 -11.72 14.28 5.33
C GLY A 38 -11.35 12.97 4.61
N VAL A 39 -10.10 12.52 4.71
CA VAL A 39 -9.67 11.23 4.11
C VAL A 39 -10.14 10.03 4.93
N ILE A 40 -10.53 10.26 6.18
CA ILE A 40 -11.21 9.30 7.04
C ILE A 40 -12.44 9.96 7.68
N PRO A 41 -13.46 9.19 8.10
CA PRO A 41 -14.65 9.73 8.76
C PRO A 41 -14.34 10.45 10.08
N GLN A 42 -15.16 11.40 10.45
CA GLN A 42 -15.01 12.17 11.69
C GLN A 42 -15.20 11.31 12.96
N ASP A 43 -16.03 10.29 12.87
CA ASP A 43 -16.32 9.33 13.95
C ASP A 43 -15.34 8.14 13.99
N ALA A 44 -14.39 8.05 13.04
CA ALA A 44 -13.35 7.03 13.05
C ALA A 44 -12.55 7.07 14.37
N GLN A 45 -12.15 5.89 14.84
CA GLN A 45 -11.34 5.74 16.03
C GLN A 45 -9.95 5.21 15.66
N LEU A 46 -8.92 5.75 16.31
CA LEU A 46 -7.57 5.25 16.12
C LEU A 46 -7.46 3.84 16.72
N THR A 47 -6.99 2.90 15.93
CA THR A 47 -6.74 1.55 16.40
C THR A 47 -5.59 1.52 17.42
N GLU A 48 -5.68 0.61 18.38
CA GLU A 48 -4.62 0.43 19.39
C GLU A 48 -3.32 -0.07 18.74
N ARG A 49 -2.19 0.31 19.33
CA ARG A 49 -0.89 -0.23 18.95
C ARG A 49 -0.81 -1.70 19.41
N PRO A 50 -0.41 -2.65 18.53
CA PRO A 50 -0.17 -4.01 18.92
C PRO A 50 0.88 -4.11 20.04
N SER A 51 0.68 -5.04 21.00
CA SER A 51 1.60 -5.22 22.13
C SER A 51 3.01 -5.66 21.71
N GLU A 52 3.13 -6.23 20.53
CA GLU A 52 4.41 -6.64 19.93
C GLU A 52 5.28 -5.46 19.50
N ILE A 53 4.70 -4.28 19.35
CA ILE A 53 5.41 -3.04 19.02
C ILE A 53 5.64 -2.27 20.33
N PRO A 54 6.88 -1.99 20.74
CA PRO A 54 7.14 -1.25 21.98
C PRO A 54 6.57 0.17 21.90
N ALA A 55 6.16 0.71 23.06
CA ALA A 55 5.85 2.13 23.16
C ALA A 55 7.13 2.95 22.95
N TRP A 56 7.02 4.08 22.25
CA TRP A 56 8.17 4.97 22.07
C TRP A 56 8.79 5.40 23.41
N ASP A 57 7.95 5.71 24.39
CA ASP A 57 8.40 6.18 25.69
C ASP A 57 9.13 5.10 26.52
N ALA A 58 8.90 3.82 26.21
CA ALA A 58 9.58 2.71 26.87
C ALA A 58 11.00 2.46 26.33
N LEU A 59 11.37 3.11 25.21
CA LEU A 59 12.69 2.97 24.60
C LEU A 59 13.76 3.75 25.38
N SER A 60 14.98 3.23 25.37
CA SER A 60 16.16 3.96 25.81
C SER A 60 16.46 5.19 24.94
N ALA A 61 17.30 6.10 25.44
CA ALA A 61 17.70 7.28 24.68
C ALA A 61 18.41 6.92 23.36
N ASP A 62 19.21 5.86 23.36
CA ASP A 62 19.93 5.39 22.16
C ASP A 62 18.98 4.77 21.13
N GLU A 63 18.01 3.96 21.55
CA GLU A 63 16.98 3.40 20.65
C GLU A 63 16.14 4.52 20.03
N LYS A 64 15.74 5.52 20.79
CA LYS A 64 15.02 6.70 20.28
C LYS A 64 15.85 7.46 19.25
N ARG A 65 17.12 7.68 19.54
CA ARG A 65 18.04 8.41 18.63
C ARG A 65 18.24 7.66 17.32
N VAL A 66 18.48 6.35 17.38
CA VAL A 66 18.61 5.48 16.20
C VAL A 66 17.29 5.43 15.42
N GLY A 67 16.17 5.18 16.10
CA GLY A 67 14.86 5.09 15.47
C GLY A 67 14.43 6.38 14.76
N ALA A 68 14.68 7.55 15.39
CA ALA A 68 14.40 8.85 14.78
C ALA A 68 15.28 9.07 13.53
N ARG A 69 16.57 8.78 13.60
CA ARG A 69 17.50 8.98 12.49
C ARG A 69 17.17 8.11 11.28
N LEU A 70 16.82 6.85 11.49
CA LEU A 70 16.38 5.96 10.41
C LEU A 70 15.09 6.46 9.75
N MET A 71 14.17 7.04 10.51
CA MET A 71 12.94 7.63 9.96
C MET A 71 13.20 8.93 9.21
N GLU A 72 14.15 9.76 9.64
CA GLU A 72 14.61 10.94 8.90
C GLU A 72 15.14 10.55 7.50
N ALA A 73 15.93 9.48 7.42
CA ALA A 73 16.44 8.97 6.15
C ALA A 73 15.29 8.50 5.24
N TYR A 74 14.32 7.76 5.80
CA TYR A 74 13.17 7.33 5.03
C TYR A 74 12.31 8.51 4.54
N ALA A 75 12.05 9.50 5.38
CA ALA A 75 11.28 10.67 5.01
C ALA A 75 11.99 11.49 3.92
N GLY A 76 13.31 11.65 4.01
CA GLY A 76 14.12 12.28 2.97
C GLY A 76 14.10 11.47 1.66
N PHE A 77 14.13 10.14 1.74
CA PHE A 77 14.02 9.25 0.59
C PHE A 77 12.63 9.36 -0.07
N ALA A 78 11.56 9.47 0.74
CA ALA A 78 10.20 9.71 0.24
C ALA A 78 10.09 11.06 -0.49
N ASP A 79 10.59 12.13 0.10
CA ASP A 79 10.61 13.48 -0.49
C ASP A 79 11.41 13.49 -1.80
N HIS A 80 12.60 12.88 -1.81
CA HIS A 80 13.40 12.76 -3.03
C HIS A 80 12.66 12.00 -4.14
N THR A 81 11.96 10.92 -3.78
CA THR A 81 11.18 10.15 -4.76
C THR A 81 10.03 10.98 -5.32
N ASP A 82 9.31 11.72 -4.48
CA ASP A 82 8.21 12.59 -4.92
C ASP A 82 8.69 13.67 -5.90
N VAL A 83 9.87 14.25 -5.64
CA VAL A 83 10.51 15.18 -6.60
C VAL A 83 10.80 14.52 -7.94
N GLN A 84 11.23 13.23 -7.98
CA GLN A 84 11.44 12.53 -9.25
C GLN A 84 10.12 12.26 -9.99
N VAL A 85 9.03 11.98 -9.26
CA VAL A 85 7.67 11.89 -9.85
C VAL A 85 7.26 13.25 -10.43
N GLY A 86 7.51 14.36 -9.72
CA GLY A 86 7.29 15.71 -10.22
C GLY A 86 7.99 15.95 -11.56
N ARG A 87 9.26 15.55 -11.70
CA ARG A 87 9.99 15.67 -12.97
C ARG A 87 9.36 14.92 -14.15
N ILE A 88 8.68 13.79 -13.89
CA ILE A 88 7.94 13.06 -14.93
C ILE A 88 6.71 13.87 -15.35
N VAL A 89 6.01 14.46 -14.38
CA VAL A 89 4.85 15.33 -14.66
C VAL A 89 5.28 16.54 -15.47
N ASP A 90 6.39 17.20 -15.10
CA ASP A 90 6.95 18.33 -15.84
C ASP A 90 7.30 17.94 -17.28
N ALA A 91 7.95 16.80 -17.49
CA ALA A 91 8.28 16.29 -18.82
C ALA A 91 7.03 16.03 -19.68
N LEU A 92 5.96 15.47 -19.10
CA LEU A 92 4.68 15.28 -19.79
C LEU A 92 4.05 16.63 -20.15
N GLN A 93 4.17 17.64 -19.27
CA GLN A 93 3.70 19.00 -19.54
C GLN A 93 4.48 19.65 -20.69
N ASP A 94 5.81 19.56 -20.66
CA ASP A 94 6.68 20.11 -21.71
C ASP A 94 6.43 19.48 -23.08
N MET A 95 6.09 18.19 -23.11
CA MET A 95 5.68 17.50 -24.34
C MET A 95 4.25 17.82 -24.79
N GLY A 96 3.48 18.60 -24.03
CA GLY A 96 2.06 18.85 -24.29
C GLY A 96 1.16 17.63 -24.17
N ALA A 97 1.61 16.59 -23.50
CA ALA A 97 0.92 15.31 -23.38
C ALA A 97 0.13 15.15 -22.05
N LEU A 98 0.43 15.96 -21.01
CA LEU A 98 -0.11 15.80 -19.67
C LEU A 98 -1.64 15.82 -19.64
N ASP A 99 -2.26 16.73 -20.39
CA ASP A 99 -3.72 16.89 -20.37
C ASP A 99 -4.46 15.63 -20.81
N ASN A 100 -3.89 14.87 -21.75
CA ASN A 100 -4.48 13.63 -22.26
C ASN A 100 -3.75 12.36 -21.77
N THR A 101 -3.04 12.46 -20.68
CA THR A 101 -2.39 11.32 -20.02
C THR A 101 -3.17 10.93 -18.77
N LEU A 102 -3.64 9.67 -18.71
CA LEU A 102 -4.12 9.06 -17.48
C LEU A 102 -2.90 8.71 -16.61
N PHE A 103 -2.71 9.50 -15.57
CA PHE A 103 -1.60 9.36 -14.62
C PHE A 103 -2.10 8.76 -13.31
N LEU A 104 -1.53 7.63 -12.92
CA LEU A 104 -1.86 6.91 -11.70
C LEU A 104 -0.63 6.90 -10.79
N TYR A 105 -0.72 7.50 -9.62
CA TYR A 105 0.32 7.46 -8.60
C TYR A 105 -0.14 6.59 -7.43
N ILE A 106 0.41 5.39 -7.32
CA ILE A 106 0.08 4.39 -6.30
C ILE A 106 1.20 4.41 -5.27
N LEU A 107 0.84 4.73 -4.02
CA LEU A 107 1.79 4.93 -2.92
C LEU A 107 2.19 3.61 -2.24
N GLY A 108 2.50 2.61 -3.02
CA GLY A 108 2.86 1.26 -2.60
C GLY A 108 1.78 0.24 -2.97
N ASP A 109 2.18 -1.03 -3.04
CA ASP A 109 1.34 -2.19 -3.36
C ASP A 109 0.88 -2.94 -2.11
N ASN A 110 1.46 -2.61 -0.97
CA ASN A 110 1.16 -3.14 0.36
C ASN A 110 1.47 -2.10 1.43
N GLY A 111 1.13 -2.37 2.67
CA GLY A 111 1.43 -1.50 3.80
C GLY A 111 2.93 -1.31 4.04
N ALA A 112 3.27 -0.40 4.95
CA ALA A 112 4.64 -0.07 5.29
C ALA A 112 5.39 -1.30 5.78
N SER A 113 6.66 -1.45 5.38
CA SER A 113 7.50 -2.58 5.72
C SER A 113 7.90 -2.58 7.20
N ALA A 114 7.78 -3.75 7.85
CA ALA A 114 8.29 -3.98 9.21
C ALA A 114 9.63 -4.74 9.22
N GLU A 115 10.28 -4.88 8.08
CA GLU A 115 11.45 -5.74 7.88
C GLU A 115 12.71 -5.22 8.57
N GLY A 116 12.72 -3.98 9.08
CA GLY A 116 13.75 -3.47 9.97
C GLY A 116 13.68 -4.01 11.41
N GLY A 117 12.64 -4.78 11.74
CA GLY A 117 12.46 -5.35 13.09
C GLY A 117 12.20 -4.28 14.16
N PRO A 118 12.44 -4.60 15.45
CA PRO A 118 12.12 -3.69 16.54
C PRO A 118 13.02 -2.46 16.60
N ASN A 119 14.28 -2.58 16.22
CA ASN A 119 15.30 -1.53 16.38
C ASN A 119 15.63 -0.78 15.10
N GLY A 120 15.12 -1.24 13.94
CA GLY A 120 15.64 -0.86 12.63
C GLY A 120 16.93 -1.64 12.30
N ALA A 121 17.51 -1.36 11.15
CA ALA A 121 18.73 -2.02 10.70
C ALA A 121 19.59 -1.09 9.83
N LEU A 122 20.91 -1.24 9.91
CA LEU A 122 21.84 -0.70 8.91
C LEU A 122 21.87 -1.58 7.66
N ASN A 123 21.54 -2.86 7.81
CA ASN A 123 21.47 -3.83 6.73
C ASN A 123 20.23 -4.71 6.89
N GLU A 124 19.18 -4.39 6.13
CA GLU A 124 17.93 -5.15 6.12
C GLU A 124 18.12 -6.61 5.71
N ILE A 125 19.07 -6.91 4.81
CA ILE A 125 19.34 -8.29 4.39
C ILE A 125 19.82 -9.13 5.58
N ALA A 126 20.59 -8.56 6.49
CA ALA A 126 20.98 -9.22 7.73
C ALA A 126 19.74 -9.48 8.61
N ALA A 127 18.86 -8.50 8.76
CA ALA A 127 17.62 -8.64 9.52
C ALA A 127 16.69 -9.74 8.95
N LEU A 128 16.56 -9.81 7.62
CA LEU A 128 15.81 -10.88 6.94
C LEU A 128 16.41 -12.28 7.15
N ASN A 129 17.69 -12.36 7.47
CA ASN A 129 18.38 -13.60 7.84
C ASN A 129 18.40 -13.86 9.35
N GLY A 130 17.59 -13.14 10.12
CA GLY A 130 17.44 -13.33 11.56
C GLY A 130 18.54 -12.65 12.42
N ILE A 131 19.39 -11.83 11.84
CA ILE A 131 20.41 -11.06 12.54
C ILE A 131 19.80 -9.72 12.94
N VAL A 132 19.38 -9.60 14.20
CA VAL A 132 18.80 -8.37 14.77
C VAL A 132 19.95 -7.52 15.31
N GLN A 133 20.09 -6.30 14.77
CA GLN A 133 21.03 -5.32 15.24
C GLN A 133 20.46 -4.57 16.46
N SER A 134 21.26 -4.38 17.49
CA SER A 134 20.93 -3.53 18.64
C SER A 134 21.15 -2.05 18.31
N ALA A 135 20.49 -1.16 19.06
CA ALA A 135 20.76 0.28 18.94
C ALA A 135 22.22 0.63 19.20
N ALA A 136 22.89 -0.07 20.14
CA ALA A 136 24.30 0.14 20.41
C ALA A 136 25.22 -0.19 19.22
N GLU A 137 24.85 -1.17 18.40
CA GLU A 137 25.59 -1.51 17.17
C GLU A 137 25.32 -0.51 16.04
N ILE A 138 24.13 0.08 15.98
CA ILE A 138 23.77 1.05 14.94
C ILE A 138 24.30 2.47 15.29
N LEU A 139 24.31 2.82 16.55
CA LEU A 139 24.61 4.18 17.04
C LEU A 139 25.93 4.77 16.51
N PRO A 140 27.05 4.02 16.42
CA PRO A 140 28.30 4.55 15.84
C PRO A 140 28.20 4.93 14.36
N HIS A 141 27.19 4.44 13.65
CA HIS A 141 27.00 4.58 12.20
C HIS A 141 25.88 5.56 11.80
N LEU A 142 25.41 6.41 12.74
CA LEU A 142 24.29 7.34 12.48
C LEU A 142 24.55 8.28 11.28
N ASP A 143 25.79 8.67 11.06
CA ASP A 143 26.16 9.57 9.96
C ASP A 143 26.26 8.85 8.60
N GLU A 144 26.30 7.51 8.61
CA GLU A 144 26.33 6.66 7.42
C GLU A 144 24.91 6.28 6.95
N ILE A 145 23.89 6.48 7.81
CA ILE A 145 22.50 6.19 7.47
C ILE A 145 22.08 7.00 6.25
N GLY A 146 21.57 6.31 5.23
CA GLY A 146 21.19 6.90 3.96
C GLY A 146 22.29 6.96 2.90
N ASP A 147 23.52 6.59 3.26
CA ASP A 147 24.65 6.52 2.32
C ASP A 147 24.58 5.24 1.45
N PRO A 148 25.20 5.24 0.26
CA PRO A 148 25.16 4.10 -0.66
C PRO A 148 25.75 2.79 -0.11
N MET A 149 26.54 2.86 0.95
CA MET A 149 27.17 1.69 1.59
C MET A 149 26.30 1.04 2.65
N THR A 150 25.14 1.62 2.97
CA THR A 150 24.17 1.06 3.92
C THR A 150 22.97 0.45 3.18
N TYR A 151 22.29 -0.50 3.82
CA TYR A 151 21.03 -1.05 3.36
C TYR A 151 20.00 -0.89 4.48
N CYS A 152 19.83 0.36 4.93
CA CYS A 152 19.13 0.67 6.15
C CYS A 152 17.61 0.55 6.04
N HIS A 153 16.98 0.22 7.19
CA HIS A 153 15.54 0.17 7.34
C HIS A 153 15.12 0.70 8.72
N TYR A 154 13.97 1.37 8.79
CA TYR A 154 13.41 1.92 10.03
C TYR A 154 12.81 0.82 10.93
N PRO A 155 12.65 1.08 12.26
CA PRO A 155 11.94 0.18 13.18
C PRO A 155 10.47 -0.01 12.85
N VAL A 156 9.91 -1.17 13.22
CA VAL A 156 8.49 -1.54 13.01
C VAL A 156 7.50 -0.51 13.57
N GLY A 157 7.85 0.21 14.63
CA GLY A 157 7.00 1.27 15.20
C GLY A 157 6.68 2.37 14.19
N TRP A 158 7.64 2.73 13.34
CA TRP A 158 7.42 3.68 12.25
C TRP A 158 6.57 3.11 11.12
N ALA A 159 6.74 1.81 10.79
CA ALA A 159 5.84 1.14 9.84
C ALA A 159 4.39 1.27 10.29
N HIS A 160 4.12 0.92 11.55
CA HIS A 160 2.78 1.03 12.12
C HIS A 160 2.25 2.48 12.15
N ALA A 161 3.11 3.48 12.39
CA ALA A 161 2.71 4.88 12.35
C ALA A 161 2.35 5.34 10.93
N MET A 162 3.05 4.85 9.92
CA MET A 162 2.74 5.16 8.51
C MET A 162 1.46 4.50 8.01
N ASP A 163 1.08 3.35 8.56
CA ASP A 163 -0.16 2.66 8.21
C ASP A 163 -1.40 3.20 8.97
N THR A 164 -1.29 4.35 9.63
CA THR A 164 -2.41 5.02 10.32
C THR A 164 -3.62 5.21 9.39
N PRO A 165 -4.86 4.90 9.83
CA PRO A 165 -5.28 4.54 11.19
C PRO A 165 -5.35 3.03 11.45
N TYR A 166 -4.83 2.21 10.54
CA TYR A 166 -5.00 0.77 10.53
C TYR A 166 -4.02 0.07 11.47
N GLN A 167 -4.30 -1.20 11.74
CA GLN A 167 -3.39 -2.09 12.46
C GLN A 167 -2.56 -2.91 11.50
N TRP A 168 -1.41 -3.34 12.00
CA TRP A 168 -0.42 -4.17 11.32
C TRP A 168 0.25 -3.44 10.16
N THR A 169 1.07 -4.17 9.42
CA THR A 169 2.00 -3.66 8.42
C THR A 169 2.11 -4.65 7.27
N LYS A 170 2.95 -4.40 6.29
CA LYS A 170 3.31 -5.33 5.22
C LYS A 170 3.41 -6.78 5.73
N GLN A 171 3.04 -7.76 4.91
CA GLN A 171 2.96 -9.20 5.15
C GLN A 171 1.77 -9.66 6.01
N VAL A 172 1.11 -8.79 6.75
CA VAL A 172 -0.10 -9.13 7.50
C VAL A 172 -1.33 -8.85 6.65
N ALA A 173 -1.52 -9.64 5.59
CA ALA A 173 -2.56 -9.41 4.57
C ALA A 173 -4.01 -9.49 5.07
N SER A 174 -4.21 -9.93 6.31
CA SER A 174 -5.52 -9.94 6.96
C SER A 174 -6.04 -8.56 7.36
N HIS A 175 -5.15 -7.56 7.51
CA HIS A 175 -5.48 -6.25 8.05
C HIS A 175 -5.12 -5.13 7.06
N TRP A 176 -5.85 -4.02 7.15
CA TRP A 176 -5.68 -2.90 6.24
C TRP A 176 -4.31 -2.23 6.31
N GLY A 177 -3.62 -2.26 7.45
CA GLY A 177 -2.24 -1.80 7.53
C GLY A 177 -1.27 -2.62 6.67
N GLY A 178 -1.64 -3.87 6.32
CA GLY A 178 -0.86 -4.70 5.40
C GLY A 178 -1.22 -4.53 3.92
N THR A 179 -2.43 -4.02 3.60
CA THR A 179 -2.97 -4.12 2.24
C THR A 179 -3.53 -2.83 1.68
N ARG A 180 -3.84 -1.81 2.50
CA ARG A 180 -4.50 -0.59 2.04
C ARG A 180 -3.52 0.56 1.85
N ASN A 181 -3.47 1.10 0.64
CA ASN A 181 -2.61 2.21 0.25
C ASN A 181 -3.41 3.31 -0.44
N GLY A 182 -2.81 4.51 -0.49
CA GLY A 182 -3.37 5.63 -1.22
C GLY A 182 -3.03 5.55 -2.72
N MET A 183 -3.96 6.03 -3.54
CA MET A 183 -3.76 6.20 -4.97
C MET A 183 -4.23 7.60 -5.40
N ILE A 184 -3.46 8.25 -6.26
CA ILE A 184 -3.85 9.49 -6.93
C ILE A 184 -4.12 9.18 -8.39
N VAL A 185 -5.25 9.65 -8.91
CA VAL A 185 -5.62 9.55 -10.32
C VAL A 185 -5.69 10.95 -10.89
N HIS A 186 -4.92 11.22 -11.93
CA HIS A 186 -4.89 12.53 -12.60
C HIS A 186 -5.04 12.34 -14.11
N TRP A 187 -6.04 13.00 -14.71
CA TRP A 187 -6.27 13.00 -16.15
C TRP A 187 -7.16 14.18 -16.55
N PRO A 188 -6.59 15.35 -16.80
CA PRO A 188 -7.34 16.58 -17.05
C PRO A 188 -8.39 16.48 -18.16
N ALA A 189 -8.07 15.83 -19.28
CA ALA A 189 -9.02 15.67 -20.39
C ALA A 189 -10.14 14.66 -20.10
N GLY A 190 -9.94 13.74 -19.18
CA GLY A 190 -10.87 12.63 -18.91
C GLY A 190 -11.60 12.68 -17.59
N ILE A 191 -11.21 13.57 -16.66
CA ILE A 191 -11.78 13.70 -15.31
C ILE A 191 -12.11 15.18 -15.06
N LYS A 192 -13.38 15.47 -14.78
CA LYS A 192 -13.85 16.83 -14.46
C LYS A 192 -13.64 17.18 -12.99
N ALA A 193 -13.77 16.19 -12.12
CA ALA A 193 -13.56 16.34 -10.69
C ALA A 193 -12.12 16.77 -10.39
N LYS A 194 -11.93 17.70 -9.44
CA LYS A 194 -10.61 18.22 -9.07
C LYS A 194 -10.44 18.19 -7.55
N GLY A 195 -9.38 17.49 -7.09
CA GLY A 195 -9.06 17.41 -5.67
C GLY A 195 -10.10 16.71 -4.82
N GLU A 196 -10.93 15.87 -5.41
CA GLU A 196 -11.98 15.13 -4.71
C GLU A 196 -11.50 13.74 -4.28
N ILE A 197 -12.04 13.28 -3.15
CA ILE A 197 -11.78 11.94 -2.62
C ILE A 197 -12.79 10.95 -3.23
N ARG A 198 -12.31 9.73 -3.50
CA ARG A 198 -13.11 8.57 -3.89
C ARG A 198 -13.00 7.50 -2.83
N ASN A 199 -14.16 7.03 -2.35
CA ASN A 199 -14.24 6.03 -1.28
C ASN A 199 -14.73 4.65 -1.79
N GLN A 200 -14.99 4.52 -3.07
CA GLN A 200 -15.31 3.23 -3.67
C GLN A 200 -14.13 2.28 -3.48
N TRP A 201 -14.45 1.07 -3.06
CA TRP A 201 -13.44 0.05 -2.88
C TRP A 201 -12.82 -0.32 -4.24
N CYS A 202 -11.50 -0.43 -4.29
CA CYS A 202 -10.77 -0.87 -5.47
C CYS A 202 -9.53 -1.68 -5.07
N HIS A 203 -9.01 -2.44 -6.02
CA HIS A 203 -7.83 -3.26 -5.87
C HIS A 203 -6.85 -3.02 -7.03
N VAL A 204 -5.58 -3.37 -6.86
CA VAL A 204 -4.57 -3.16 -7.92
C VAL A 204 -4.92 -3.86 -9.24
N ILE A 205 -5.67 -4.99 -9.18
CA ILE A 205 -6.14 -5.69 -10.39
C ILE A 205 -7.16 -4.87 -11.21
N ASP A 206 -7.74 -3.81 -10.63
CA ASP A 206 -8.70 -2.94 -11.31
C ASP A 206 -8.02 -1.91 -12.24
N ILE A 207 -6.71 -1.76 -12.14
CA ILE A 207 -5.95 -0.78 -12.93
C ILE A 207 -5.97 -1.15 -14.42
N VAL A 208 -5.67 -2.41 -14.75
CA VAL A 208 -5.63 -2.85 -16.15
C VAL A 208 -6.98 -2.69 -16.85
N PRO A 209 -8.12 -3.17 -16.31
CA PRO A 209 -9.42 -2.96 -16.97
C PRO A 209 -9.81 -1.48 -17.04
N THR A 210 -9.36 -0.63 -16.09
CA THR A 210 -9.56 0.81 -16.16
C THR A 210 -8.82 1.44 -17.35
N ILE A 211 -7.57 1.06 -17.55
CA ILE A 211 -6.75 1.53 -18.69
C ILE A 211 -7.39 1.09 -20.00
N LEU A 212 -7.75 -0.20 -20.12
CA LEU A 212 -8.38 -0.74 -21.33
C LEU A 212 -9.68 -0.01 -21.67
N GLU A 213 -10.56 0.19 -20.68
CA GLU A 213 -11.81 0.94 -20.85
C GLU A 213 -11.57 2.36 -21.35
N ARG A 214 -10.64 3.10 -20.70
CA ARG A 214 -10.40 4.52 -21.03
C ARG A 214 -9.63 4.70 -22.33
N ALA A 215 -8.77 3.75 -22.68
CA ALA A 215 -8.10 3.69 -23.97
C ALA A 215 -8.99 3.13 -25.08
N LYS A 216 -10.20 2.64 -24.77
CA LYS A 216 -11.13 1.99 -25.71
C LYS A 216 -10.50 0.76 -26.40
N LEU A 217 -9.67 0.04 -25.65
CA LEU A 217 -9.04 -1.19 -26.13
C LEU A 217 -9.84 -2.41 -25.65
N PRO A 218 -9.97 -3.45 -26.47
CA PRO A 218 -10.59 -4.70 -26.04
C PRO A 218 -9.68 -5.43 -25.04
N THR A 219 -10.28 -6.24 -24.16
CA THR A 219 -9.53 -7.19 -23.35
C THR A 219 -8.87 -8.22 -24.25
N PRO A 220 -7.55 -8.43 -24.17
CA PRO A 220 -6.89 -9.40 -25.03
C PRO A 220 -7.22 -10.83 -24.61
N GLU A 221 -7.74 -11.63 -25.53
CA GLU A 221 -7.95 -13.07 -25.32
C GLU A 221 -6.66 -13.86 -25.62
N PHE A 222 -5.88 -13.38 -26.58
CA PHE A 222 -4.59 -13.98 -26.97
C PHE A 222 -3.53 -12.90 -27.10
N VAL A 223 -2.31 -13.20 -26.63
CA VAL A 223 -1.12 -12.39 -26.84
C VAL A 223 -0.02 -13.29 -27.43
N HIS A 224 0.48 -12.95 -28.62
CA HIS A 224 1.44 -13.78 -29.35
C HIS A 224 1.03 -15.26 -29.48
N GLY A 225 -0.25 -15.51 -29.70
CA GLY A 225 -0.79 -16.87 -29.84
C GLY A 225 -1.01 -17.62 -28.53
N ILE A 226 -0.72 -17.01 -27.39
CA ILE A 226 -0.93 -17.59 -26.05
C ILE A 226 -2.23 -17.05 -25.48
N GLN A 227 -3.14 -17.95 -25.10
CA GLN A 227 -4.38 -17.59 -24.43
C GLN A 227 -4.11 -16.95 -23.08
N GLN A 228 -4.75 -15.81 -22.84
CA GLN A 228 -4.59 -15.05 -21.60
C GLN A 228 -5.57 -15.54 -20.53
N GLN A 229 -5.15 -15.42 -19.26
CA GLN A 229 -6.06 -15.58 -18.13
C GLN A 229 -7.10 -14.45 -18.15
N PRO A 230 -8.36 -14.71 -17.78
CA PRO A 230 -9.35 -13.66 -17.63
C PRO A 230 -8.89 -12.58 -16.64
N ILE A 231 -9.16 -11.31 -16.98
CA ILE A 231 -8.92 -10.20 -16.06
C ILE A 231 -10.06 -10.22 -15.03
N GLU A 232 -9.70 -10.42 -13.74
CA GLU A 232 -10.68 -10.52 -12.65
C GLU A 232 -11.09 -9.15 -12.09
N GLY A 233 -10.30 -8.08 -12.35
CA GLY A 233 -10.55 -6.73 -11.88
C GLY A 233 -11.73 -6.06 -12.58
N SER A 234 -12.23 -5.00 -11.95
CA SER A 234 -13.32 -4.15 -12.44
C SER A 234 -12.83 -2.72 -12.66
N SER A 235 -13.11 -2.13 -13.83
CA SER A 235 -12.73 -0.73 -14.07
C SER A 235 -13.28 0.22 -13.01
N ILE A 236 -12.44 1.11 -12.48
CA ILE A 236 -12.81 2.17 -11.55
C ILE A 236 -13.21 3.47 -12.24
N ALA A 237 -13.16 3.52 -13.57
CA ALA A 237 -13.47 4.72 -14.35
C ALA A 237 -14.88 5.28 -14.09
N TYR A 238 -15.83 4.44 -13.68
CA TYR A 238 -17.18 4.85 -13.30
C TYR A 238 -17.24 5.85 -12.14
N SER A 239 -16.22 5.85 -11.28
CA SER A 239 -16.15 6.72 -10.09
C SER A 239 -15.43 8.04 -10.36
N PHE A 240 -14.80 8.21 -11.53
CA PHE A 240 -13.94 9.38 -11.78
C PHE A 240 -14.66 10.72 -11.58
N ASP A 241 -15.88 10.83 -12.08
CA ASP A 241 -16.70 12.04 -11.95
C ASP A 241 -17.94 11.86 -11.06
N ASP A 242 -18.07 10.70 -10.38
CA ASP A 242 -19.19 10.40 -9.48
C ASP A 242 -18.70 9.81 -8.15
N ALA A 243 -18.56 10.66 -7.15
CA ALA A 243 -18.17 10.27 -5.80
C ALA A 243 -19.21 9.38 -5.09
N LYS A 244 -20.46 9.33 -5.59
CA LYS A 244 -21.55 8.54 -5.02
C LYS A 244 -21.87 7.28 -5.79
N ALA A 245 -21.14 7.01 -6.88
CA ALA A 245 -21.34 5.79 -7.67
C ALA A 245 -21.23 4.54 -6.77
N ALA A 246 -22.08 3.56 -7.04
CA ALA A 246 -22.01 2.29 -6.33
C ALA A 246 -20.72 1.54 -6.67
N GLU A 247 -20.17 0.84 -5.68
CA GLU A 247 -18.99 -0.01 -5.89
C GLU A 247 -19.27 -1.11 -6.91
N ARG A 248 -18.28 -1.36 -7.77
CA ARG A 248 -18.33 -2.47 -8.74
C ARG A 248 -17.47 -3.64 -8.32
N HIS A 249 -16.36 -3.39 -7.63
CA HIS A 249 -15.54 -4.43 -7.04
C HIS A 249 -15.99 -4.66 -5.60
N THR A 250 -16.87 -5.62 -5.40
CA THR A 250 -17.61 -5.80 -4.13
C THR A 250 -17.02 -6.90 -3.24
N THR A 251 -16.10 -7.72 -3.74
CA THR A 251 -15.53 -8.83 -2.98
C THR A 251 -14.07 -9.06 -3.35
N GLN A 252 -13.19 -9.08 -2.34
CA GLN A 252 -11.78 -9.41 -2.53
C GLN A 252 -11.24 -10.23 -1.36
N TYR A 253 -10.55 -11.30 -1.66
CA TYR A 253 -9.82 -12.12 -0.70
C TYR A 253 -8.35 -11.77 -0.67
N PHE A 254 -7.77 -11.77 0.55
CA PHE A 254 -6.35 -11.52 0.80
C PHE A 254 -5.79 -12.67 1.63
N GLU A 255 -4.58 -13.09 1.29
CA GLU A 255 -3.86 -14.07 2.11
C GLU A 255 -2.35 -13.94 1.93
N MET A 256 -1.62 -13.90 3.03
CA MET A 256 -0.17 -14.04 3.06
C MET A 256 0.25 -14.64 4.41
N PHE A 257 1.07 -15.70 4.37
CA PHE A 257 1.54 -16.39 5.56
C PHE A 257 0.41 -16.81 6.51
N ALA A 258 -0.70 -17.29 5.94
CA ALA A 258 -1.93 -17.65 6.64
C ALA A 258 -2.64 -16.50 7.40
N ASN A 259 -2.21 -15.25 7.21
CA ASN A 259 -2.99 -14.08 7.58
C ASN A 259 -4.04 -13.85 6.50
N ARG A 260 -5.32 -14.07 6.82
CA ARG A 260 -6.41 -14.09 5.86
C ARG A 260 -7.40 -12.97 6.10
N GLY A 261 -7.79 -12.30 5.03
CA GLY A 261 -8.81 -11.27 5.03
C GLY A 261 -9.75 -11.41 3.85
N ILE A 262 -10.99 -10.99 4.00
CA ILE A 262 -11.93 -10.85 2.92
C ILE A 262 -12.71 -9.55 3.09
N TYR A 263 -12.75 -8.77 2.02
CA TYR A 263 -13.68 -7.67 1.87
C TYR A 263 -14.93 -8.14 1.17
N HIS A 264 -16.10 -7.74 1.62
CA HIS A 264 -17.38 -7.99 0.94
C HIS A 264 -18.38 -6.87 1.26
N GLU A 265 -18.80 -6.12 0.24
CA GLU A 265 -19.84 -5.09 0.31
C GLU A 265 -19.76 -4.15 1.53
N GLY A 266 -18.59 -3.62 1.80
CA GLY A 266 -18.37 -2.72 2.92
C GLY A 266 -18.05 -3.42 4.25
N TRP A 267 -17.94 -4.73 4.30
CA TRP A 267 -17.51 -5.50 5.45
C TRP A 267 -16.13 -6.12 5.24
N THR A 268 -15.42 -6.30 6.33
CA THR A 268 -14.15 -7.03 6.33
C THR A 268 -14.17 -8.07 7.43
N ALA A 269 -13.85 -9.31 7.05
CA ALA A 269 -13.56 -10.37 8.02
C ALA A 269 -12.06 -10.70 7.91
N CYS A 270 -11.36 -10.74 9.03
CA CYS A 270 -9.93 -10.99 9.04
C CYS A 270 -9.54 -11.92 10.20
N THR A 271 -8.47 -12.71 9.97
CA THR A 271 -7.86 -13.55 10.98
C THR A 271 -6.35 -13.54 10.82
N LYS A 272 -5.65 -13.27 11.93
CA LYS A 272 -4.19 -13.39 12.00
C LYS A 272 -3.81 -14.83 12.31
N HIS A 273 -2.77 -15.34 11.68
CA HIS A 273 -2.30 -16.74 11.79
C HIS A 273 -2.17 -17.25 13.23
N SER A 274 -1.66 -16.41 14.14
CA SER A 274 -1.37 -16.80 15.51
C SER A 274 -2.59 -16.92 16.42
N THR A 275 -3.74 -16.34 16.04
CA THR A 275 -4.89 -16.22 16.95
C THR A 275 -6.04 -17.16 16.61
N GLY A 276 -6.17 -17.57 15.35
CA GLY A 276 -7.34 -18.33 14.87
C GLY A 276 -8.69 -17.60 15.05
N ILE A 277 -8.68 -16.38 15.57
CA ILE A 277 -9.87 -15.56 15.84
C ILE A 277 -10.21 -14.78 14.58
N VAL A 278 -11.46 -14.92 14.12
CA VAL A 278 -11.98 -14.11 13.03
C VAL A 278 -12.53 -12.82 13.60
N ASN A 279 -11.98 -11.69 13.15
CA ASN A 279 -12.50 -10.37 13.44
C ASN A 279 -13.35 -9.90 12.27
N LEU A 280 -14.59 -9.50 12.55
CA LEU A 280 -15.50 -8.92 11.57
C LEU A 280 -15.61 -7.42 11.79
N THR A 281 -15.26 -6.64 10.80
CA THR A 281 -15.36 -5.17 10.85
C THR A 281 -16.08 -4.65 9.60
N ARG A 282 -16.85 -3.59 9.75
CA ARG A 282 -17.44 -2.90 8.61
C ARG A 282 -16.41 -1.95 8.02
N SER A 283 -16.04 -2.15 6.77
CA SER A 283 -15.16 -1.23 6.06
C SER A 283 -16.01 -0.16 5.37
N SER A 284 -15.73 1.04 5.73
CA SER A 284 -16.02 2.32 5.08
C SER A 284 -17.14 2.41 4.02
N ARG A 285 -18.38 2.47 4.45
CA ARG A 285 -19.27 3.55 3.96
C ARG A 285 -19.39 4.58 5.07
N PRO A 286 -19.45 5.91 4.79
CA PRO A 286 -19.78 6.86 5.84
C PRO A 286 -21.21 6.55 6.37
N PRO A 287 -21.41 6.53 7.68
CA PRO A 287 -20.41 6.69 8.72
C PRO A 287 -19.74 5.37 9.09
N TRP A 288 -18.43 5.40 9.32
CA TRP A 288 -17.67 4.32 9.90
C TRP A 288 -18.10 4.08 11.34
N PRO A 289 -18.76 2.99 11.70
CA PRO A 289 -18.63 2.54 13.05
C PRO A 289 -17.48 1.54 13.08
N LEU A 290 -16.29 1.98 13.44
CA LEU A 290 -15.35 1.11 14.14
C LEU A 290 -15.88 0.96 15.55
N SER A 291 -17.05 0.37 15.73
CA SER A 291 -17.42 -0.21 17.01
C SER A 291 -16.64 -1.52 17.13
N LEU A 292 -15.50 -1.45 17.79
CA LEU A 292 -14.95 -2.58 18.50
C LEU A 292 -15.95 -2.95 19.60
N GLU A 293 -16.97 -3.72 19.28
CA GLU A 293 -17.68 -4.47 20.30
C GLU A 293 -16.69 -5.46 20.87
N ARG A 294 -16.23 -5.17 22.10
CA ARG A 294 -15.44 -6.07 22.91
C ARG A 294 -16.21 -7.39 23.06
N GLY A 295 -15.64 -8.47 22.49
CA GLY A 295 -15.73 -9.80 23.07
C GLY A 295 -17.13 -10.37 23.23
N GLN A 296 -17.83 -10.63 22.14
CA GLN A 296 -18.73 -11.78 22.11
C GLN A 296 -18.05 -12.87 21.26
N PRO A 297 -17.89 -14.09 21.77
CA PRO A 297 -17.39 -15.19 20.98
C PRO A 297 -18.44 -15.53 19.92
N TYR A 298 -18.21 -15.10 18.70
CA TYR A 298 -19.06 -15.46 17.58
C TYR A 298 -19.03 -16.96 17.33
N ARG A 299 -20.20 -17.52 17.14
CA ARG A 299 -20.42 -18.92 16.79
C ARG A 299 -19.55 -19.29 15.58
N ARG A 300 -18.96 -20.49 15.65
CA ARG A 300 -18.08 -21.08 14.63
C ARG A 300 -18.54 -20.72 13.22
N ALA A 301 -17.61 -20.22 12.42
CA ALA A 301 -17.77 -19.99 10.98
C ALA A 301 -18.05 -21.30 10.21
N LYS A 302 -19.20 -21.92 10.44
CA LYS A 302 -19.70 -23.03 9.62
C LYS A 302 -20.42 -22.57 8.36
N ASP A 303 -20.77 -21.27 8.27
CA ASP A 303 -21.62 -20.75 7.19
C ASP A 303 -20.87 -19.96 6.11
N PHE A 304 -19.56 -19.76 6.26
CA PHE A 304 -18.70 -19.19 5.24
C PHE A 304 -17.70 -20.22 4.71
N SER A 305 -18.18 -21.41 4.32
CA SER A 305 -17.41 -22.27 3.45
C SER A 305 -17.50 -21.70 2.03
N ALA A 306 -16.40 -21.09 1.57
CA ALA A 306 -16.21 -20.98 0.13
C ALA A 306 -16.52 -22.34 -0.52
N PRO A 307 -17.22 -22.37 -1.67
CA PRO A 307 -17.51 -23.64 -2.32
C PRO A 307 -16.20 -24.40 -2.50
N ASN A 308 -16.12 -25.53 -1.82
CA ASN A 308 -14.98 -26.44 -1.84
C ASN A 308 -14.88 -26.98 -3.27
N ARG A 309 -14.23 -26.24 -4.18
CA ARG A 309 -13.77 -26.82 -5.43
C ARG A 309 -12.66 -27.77 -5.06
N ARG A 310 -13.02 -29.03 -4.80
CA ARG A 310 -12.07 -30.13 -4.82
C ARG A 310 -11.36 -30.06 -6.16
N ALA A 311 -10.07 -29.75 -6.12
CA ALA A 311 -9.17 -29.98 -7.23
C ALA A 311 -9.06 -31.49 -7.41
N THR A 312 -10.00 -32.09 -8.14
CA THR A 312 -9.90 -33.43 -8.70
C THR A 312 -9.35 -33.28 -10.11
N ASP A 313 -8.13 -32.87 -10.24
CA ASP A 313 -7.28 -33.22 -11.37
C ASP A 313 -5.83 -33.01 -10.98
N GLY A 314 -5.07 -34.09 -11.01
CA GLY A 314 -3.68 -34.20 -10.54
C GLY A 314 -2.66 -33.43 -11.38
N ARG A 315 -2.97 -32.25 -11.87
CA ARG A 315 -2.03 -31.33 -12.49
C ARG A 315 -1.36 -30.49 -11.43
N ARG A 316 -0.08 -30.75 -11.19
CA ARG A 316 0.78 -29.89 -10.40
C ARG A 316 0.70 -28.47 -10.94
N ILE A 317 0.18 -27.56 -10.12
CA ILE A 317 0.34 -26.11 -10.34
C ILE A 317 1.85 -25.86 -10.42
N PRO A 318 2.38 -25.25 -11.51
CA PRO A 318 3.76 -24.84 -11.53
C PRO A 318 4.02 -23.92 -10.33
N PRO A 319 5.21 -23.96 -9.71
CA PRO A 319 5.50 -23.06 -8.61
C PRO A 319 5.31 -21.63 -9.12
N LEU A 320 4.35 -20.93 -8.54
CA LEU A 320 4.21 -19.48 -8.68
C LEU A 320 5.60 -18.90 -8.44
N LEU A 321 6.12 -18.26 -9.47
CA LEU A 321 7.34 -17.47 -9.36
C LEU A 321 7.17 -16.57 -8.16
N LYS A 322 7.96 -16.78 -7.12
CA LYS A 322 8.11 -15.83 -6.02
C LYS A 322 8.78 -14.59 -6.58
N LEU A 323 7.99 -13.71 -7.15
CA LEU A 323 8.39 -12.35 -7.43
C LEU A 323 8.42 -11.61 -6.08
N THR A 324 9.49 -11.82 -5.33
CA THR A 324 9.93 -10.86 -4.32
C THR A 324 10.47 -9.66 -5.09
N MET A 325 9.58 -8.82 -5.60
CA MET A 325 10.00 -7.53 -6.13
C MET A 325 10.10 -6.53 -4.97
N PRO A 326 11.21 -5.79 -4.85
CA PRO A 326 11.26 -4.64 -3.97
C PRO A 326 10.17 -3.65 -4.35
N LEU A 327 9.61 -3.01 -3.36
CA LEU A 327 8.51 -2.05 -3.46
C LEU A 327 8.82 -1.02 -4.54
N GLN A 328 8.17 -1.11 -5.66
CA GLN A 328 8.26 -0.12 -6.72
C GLN A 328 7.03 0.78 -6.63
N ILE A 329 7.27 2.09 -6.64
CA ILE A 329 6.21 3.03 -6.99
C ILE A 329 5.75 2.63 -8.38
N LEU A 330 4.53 2.12 -8.49
CA LEU A 330 3.95 1.86 -9.79
C LEU A 330 3.45 3.18 -10.35
N LEU A 331 4.25 3.78 -11.21
CA LEU A 331 3.84 4.91 -12.00
C LEU A 331 3.31 4.38 -13.32
N VAL A 332 2.01 4.53 -13.54
CA VAL A 332 1.39 4.19 -14.82
C VAL A 332 0.97 5.48 -15.48
N ALA A 333 1.68 5.87 -16.54
CA ALA A 333 1.28 6.96 -17.40
C ALA A 333 0.86 6.39 -18.76
N VAL A 334 -0.40 6.57 -19.13
CA VAL A 334 -0.96 6.08 -20.39
C VAL A 334 -1.48 7.30 -21.16
N GLU A 335 -0.87 7.61 -22.30
CA GLU A 335 -1.42 8.58 -23.23
C GLU A 335 -2.69 8.00 -23.87
N VAL A 336 -3.84 8.63 -23.64
CA VAL A 336 -5.12 8.20 -24.20
C VAL A 336 -5.33 8.91 -25.54
N ARG A 337 -4.95 8.25 -26.62
CA ARG A 337 -5.20 8.76 -27.98
C ARG A 337 -6.58 8.36 -28.45
N ALA A 338 -7.47 9.32 -28.63
CA ALA A 338 -8.83 9.11 -29.12
C ALA A 338 -8.91 8.75 -30.63
N ASP A 339 -7.82 8.89 -31.34
CA ASP A 339 -7.70 8.80 -32.81
C ASP A 339 -6.97 7.55 -33.32
N LEU A 340 -6.55 6.66 -32.43
CA LEU A 340 -6.08 5.36 -32.86
C LEU A 340 -7.27 4.55 -33.43
N LYS A 341 -7.51 4.64 -34.74
CA LYS A 341 -8.22 3.59 -35.45
C LYS A 341 -7.47 2.30 -35.19
N PRO A 342 -8.16 1.20 -34.82
CA PRO A 342 -7.48 -0.07 -34.71
C PRO A 342 -6.88 -0.38 -36.09
N ASP A 343 -5.56 -0.30 -36.19
CA ASP A 343 -4.85 -0.80 -37.36
C ASP A 343 -5.15 -2.31 -37.40
N PRO A 344 -5.78 -2.85 -38.44
CA PRO A 344 -6.02 -4.27 -38.51
C PRO A 344 -4.62 -4.90 -38.56
N ILE A 345 -4.26 -5.62 -37.49
CA ILE A 345 -3.01 -6.35 -37.39
C ILE A 345 -2.87 -7.19 -38.64
N GLY A 346 -2.08 -6.68 -39.57
CA GLY A 346 -1.77 -7.35 -40.83
C GLY A 346 -0.95 -8.61 -40.54
N ILE A 347 -1.63 -9.71 -40.40
CA ILE A 347 -1.02 -11.05 -40.48
C ILE A 347 -0.59 -11.20 -41.95
N LYS A 348 0.65 -10.83 -42.26
CA LYS A 348 1.29 -11.36 -43.45
C LYS A 348 1.63 -12.81 -43.17
N LYS A 349 1.09 -13.66 -44.05
CA LYS A 349 1.36 -15.10 -44.11
C LYS A 349 2.83 -15.40 -44.25
#